data_8fe2d88045617de97a5452400d7f36cf
#
_entry.id   8fe2d88045617de97a5452400d7f36cf
#
_cell.length_a   1.000
_cell.length_b   1.000
_cell.length_c   1.000
_cell.angle_alpha   90.00
_cell.angle_beta   90.00
_cell.angle_gamma   90.00
#
_symmetry.space_group_name_H-M   'P 1'
#
loop_
_entity.id
_entity.type
_entity.pdbx_description
1 polymer ?
#
loop_
_entity_poly.entity_id
_entity_poly.type
_entity_poly.pdbx_seq_one_letter_code
_entity_poly.pdbx_strand_id
1 'polypeptide(L)'
;FIELAVRVGAVIQAEGAAAEERDRQFREGAPTLFSYPASRLGPGAHTDALPAGEIFPQPRLADGRRLDEAVGQCFAVLGAAAVLDEAGDAAHSAWRAMGAVVLADPGEAVDLWLRERGLQALILRPDRHVFGVAADAPELSALSARLGPLCHAVT
;
A
#
# COMPACT_ATOMS: atom_id res chain seq x y z
N PHE A 1 -5.75 -20.28 0.44
CA PHE A 1 -5.32 -20.19 1.84
C PHE A 1 -5.12 -21.57 2.46
N ILE A 2 -6.09 -22.50 2.36
CA ILE A 2 -6.02 -23.85 2.97
C ILE A 2 -4.82 -24.63 2.44
N GLU A 3 -4.62 -24.67 1.12
CA GLU A 3 -3.47 -25.35 0.50
C GLU A 3 -2.12 -24.80 0.98
N LEU A 4 -2.02 -23.49 1.12
CA LEU A 4 -0.81 -22.85 1.65
C LEU A 4 -0.58 -23.25 3.10
N ALA A 5 -1.63 -23.20 3.93
CA ALA A 5 -1.56 -23.60 5.35
C ALA A 5 -1.13 -25.06 5.50
N VAL A 6 -1.66 -25.98 4.66
CA VAL A 6 -1.27 -27.39 4.64
C VAL A 6 0.21 -27.56 4.27
N ARG A 7 0.69 -26.85 3.22
CA ARG A 7 2.10 -26.90 2.82
C ARG A 7 3.04 -26.34 3.89
N VAL A 8 2.69 -25.22 4.51
CA VAL A 8 3.44 -24.64 5.65
C VAL A 8 3.47 -25.62 6.82
N GLY A 9 2.33 -26.19 7.16
CA GLY A 9 2.22 -27.20 8.22
C GLY A 9 3.10 -28.41 7.96
N ALA A 10 3.12 -28.95 6.75
CA ALA A 10 3.95 -30.08 6.36
C ALA A 10 5.45 -29.81 6.55
N VAL A 11 5.90 -28.58 6.22
CA VAL A 11 7.31 -28.18 6.41
C VAL A 11 7.64 -28.00 7.89
N ILE A 12 6.77 -27.33 8.66
CA ILE A 12 7.02 -27.07 10.09
C ILE A 12 7.00 -28.39 10.90
N GLN A 13 6.11 -29.31 10.52
CA GLN A 13 5.93 -30.60 11.21
C GLN A 13 6.82 -31.71 10.65
N ALA A 14 7.74 -31.40 9.73
CA ALA A 14 8.66 -32.37 9.19
C ALA A 14 9.52 -33.00 10.30
N GLU A 15 9.72 -34.33 10.24
CA GLU A 15 10.52 -35.11 11.18
C GLU A 15 11.68 -35.81 10.47
N GLY A 16 12.68 -36.27 11.24
CA GLY A 16 13.82 -37.02 10.72
C GLY A 16 14.62 -36.26 9.66
N ALA A 17 15.02 -36.92 8.59
CA ALA A 17 15.83 -36.35 7.53
C ALA A 17 15.22 -35.13 6.86
N ALA A 18 13.90 -35.05 6.78
CA ALA A 18 13.21 -33.89 6.20
C ALA A 18 13.32 -32.65 7.12
N ALA A 19 13.32 -32.85 8.42
CA ALA A 19 13.55 -31.76 9.40
C ALA A 19 15.01 -31.28 9.34
N GLU A 20 15.96 -32.20 9.27
CA GLU A 20 17.39 -31.87 9.16
C GLU A 20 17.70 -31.07 7.90
N GLU A 21 17.12 -31.46 6.76
CA GLU A 21 17.27 -30.75 5.49
C GLU A 21 16.65 -29.35 5.55
N ARG A 22 15.42 -29.22 6.09
CA ARG A 22 14.79 -27.91 6.34
C ARG A 22 15.70 -27.01 7.17
N ASP A 23 16.19 -27.51 8.32
CA ASP A 23 17.00 -26.74 9.25
C ASP A 23 18.36 -26.36 8.65
N ARG A 24 18.91 -27.21 7.76
CA ARG A 24 20.09 -26.87 6.97
C ARG A 24 19.82 -25.72 6.02
N GLN A 25 18.72 -25.78 5.28
CA GLN A 25 18.33 -24.72 4.34
C GLN A 25 18.13 -23.37 5.03
N PHE A 26 17.48 -23.36 6.20
CA PHE A 26 17.34 -22.14 7.00
C PHE A 26 18.68 -21.57 7.46
N ARG A 27 19.62 -22.41 7.90
CA ARG A 27 20.95 -21.96 8.30
C ARG A 27 21.78 -21.40 7.14
N GLU A 28 21.62 -21.95 5.96
CA GLU A 28 22.31 -21.51 4.73
C GLU A 28 21.68 -20.26 4.09
N GLY A 29 20.63 -19.70 4.70
CA GLY A 29 19.97 -18.50 4.20
C GLY A 29 19.16 -18.73 2.92
N ALA A 30 18.66 -19.96 2.72
CA ALA A 30 17.77 -20.26 1.61
C ALA A 30 16.57 -19.32 1.64
N PRO A 31 16.08 -18.87 0.46
CA PRO A 31 14.93 -18.00 0.39
C PRO A 31 13.74 -18.67 1.06
N THR A 32 12.92 -17.86 1.74
CA THR A 32 11.71 -18.33 2.44
C THR A 32 10.93 -19.28 1.54
N LEU A 33 10.71 -20.51 1.98
CA LEU A 33 10.04 -21.59 1.23
C LEU A 33 8.61 -21.23 0.77
N PHE A 34 8.10 -20.11 1.24
CA PHE A 34 6.75 -19.64 0.96
C PHE A 34 6.76 -18.17 0.59
N SER A 35 6.47 -17.89 -0.66
CA SER A 35 6.01 -16.57 -1.09
C SER A 35 4.52 -16.50 -0.75
N TYR A 36 4.15 -15.65 0.18
CA TYR A 36 2.75 -15.30 0.36
C TYR A 36 2.33 -14.46 -0.84
N PRO A 37 1.24 -14.83 -1.53
CA PRO A 37 0.70 -13.93 -2.53
C PRO A 37 0.39 -12.59 -1.85
N ALA A 38 0.77 -11.49 -2.51
CA ALA A 38 0.44 -10.16 -2.01
C ALA A 38 -1.06 -10.11 -1.67
N SER A 39 -1.39 -9.67 -0.47
CA SER A 39 -2.78 -9.51 -0.07
C SER A 39 -3.38 -8.40 -0.92
N ARG A 40 -4.23 -8.78 -1.88
CA ARG A 40 -4.94 -7.85 -2.74
C ARG A 40 -6.43 -7.96 -2.49
N LEU A 41 -7.08 -6.82 -2.39
CA LEU A 41 -8.53 -6.74 -2.28
C LEU A 41 -9.20 -7.21 -3.59
N GLY A 42 -10.34 -7.85 -3.46
CA GLY A 42 -11.25 -8.05 -4.57
C GLY A 42 -11.88 -6.72 -5.07
N PRO A 43 -12.74 -6.76 -6.08
CA PRO A 43 -13.43 -5.57 -6.59
C PRO A 43 -14.09 -4.78 -5.46
N GLY A 44 -13.95 -3.45 -5.47
CA GLY A 44 -14.47 -2.62 -4.40
C GLY A 44 -14.02 -1.16 -4.48
N ALA A 45 -13.87 -0.52 -3.33
CA ALA A 45 -13.49 0.88 -3.23
C ALA A 45 -11.99 1.10 -3.49
N HIS A 46 -11.54 0.81 -4.70
CA HIS A 46 -10.22 1.13 -5.26
C HIS A 46 -10.28 1.13 -6.79
N THR A 47 -9.23 1.59 -7.47
CA THR A 47 -9.13 1.48 -8.93
C THR A 47 -8.75 0.08 -9.37
N ASP A 48 -8.94 -0.25 -10.65
CA ASP A 48 -8.60 -1.58 -11.18
C ASP A 48 -7.12 -1.71 -11.55
N ALA A 49 -6.42 -0.58 -11.74
CA ALA A 49 -5.02 -0.56 -12.14
C ALA A 49 -4.10 -0.92 -10.98
N LEU A 50 -3.15 -1.82 -11.21
CA LEU A 50 -2.09 -2.13 -10.24
C LEU A 50 -1.27 -0.89 -9.89
N PRO A 51 -0.85 -0.72 -8.64
CA PRO A 51 -0.97 -1.64 -7.49
C PRO A 51 -2.22 -1.41 -6.62
N ALA A 52 -3.29 -0.84 -7.15
CA ALA A 52 -4.52 -0.63 -6.37
C ALA A 52 -5.08 -1.95 -5.82
N GLY A 53 -5.58 -1.90 -4.61
CA GLY A 53 -6.03 -3.06 -3.85
C GLY A 53 -4.91 -3.83 -3.15
N GLU A 54 -3.64 -3.52 -3.39
CA GLU A 54 -2.52 -4.10 -2.66
C GLU A 54 -2.28 -3.36 -1.34
N ILE A 55 -1.77 -4.09 -0.34
CA ILE A 55 -1.38 -3.46 0.93
C ILE A 55 -0.11 -2.64 0.71
N PHE A 56 -0.12 -1.39 1.17
CA PHE A 56 1.05 -0.53 1.10
C PHE A 56 2.03 -0.85 2.23
N PRO A 57 3.35 -0.84 1.98
CA PRO A 57 4.34 -1.04 3.03
C PRO A 57 4.19 -0.02 4.17
N GLN A 58 4.75 -0.34 5.32
CA GLN A 58 4.82 0.55 6.48
C GLN A 58 6.20 1.25 6.52
N PRO A 59 6.45 2.27 5.70
CA PRO A 59 7.73 2.97 5.71
C PRO A 59 7.87 3.89 6.92
N ARG A 60 9.11 4.28 7.20
CA ARG A 60 9.38 5.48 8.00
C ARG A 60 9.34 6.70 7.10
N LEU A 61 8.65 7.72 7.56
CA LEU A 61 8.55 9.01 6.89
C LEU A 61 9.82 9.87 7.12
N ALA A 62 9.93 11.00 6.43
CA ALA A 62 11.04 11.92 6.54
C ALA A 62 11.28 12.42 7.98
N ASP A 63 10.23 12.53 8.79
CA ASP A 63 10.29 12.91 10.20
C ASP A 63 10.60 11.75 11.18
N GLY A 64 10.86 10.55 10.65
CA GLY A 64 11.18 9.34 11.40
C GLY A 64 9.98 8.56 11.94
N ARG A 65 8.77 9.11 11.93
CA ARG A 65 7.54 8.39 12.34
C ARG A 65 7.21 7.27 11.35
N ARG A 66 6.52 6.27 11.81
CA ARG A 66 5.90 5.28 10.92
C ARG A 66 4.70 5.89 10.22
N LEU A 67 4.41 5.40 9.02
CA LEU A 67 3.24 5.86 8.25
C LEU A 67 1.94 5.81 9.08
N ASP A 68 1.70 4.72 9.81
CA ASP A 68 0.49 4.56 10.63
C ASP A 68 0.38 5.59 11.76
N GLU A 69 1.51 5.99 12.34
CA GLU A 69 1.56 7.02 13.38
C GLU A 69 1.19 8.40 12.84
N ALA A 70 1.51 8.67 11.57
CA ALA A 70 1.21 9.92 10.92
C ALA A 70 -0.23 9.99 10.37
N VAL A 71 -0.75 8.86 9.85
CA VAL A 71 -2.01 8.82 9.11
C VAL A 71 -3.20 8.41 9.98
N GLY A 72 -2.98 7.65 11.05
CA GLY A 72 -4.07 7.12 11.89
C GLY A 72 -5.03 6.25 11.06
N GLN A 73 -6.32 6.36 11.29
CA GLN A 73 -7.36 5.62 10.55
C GLN A 73 -8.04 6.49 9.47
N CYS A 74 -7.25 7.30 8.77
CA CYS A 74 -7.73 8.18 7.71
C CYS A 74 -7.30 7.69 6.34
N PHE A 75 -7.95 8.18 5.30
CA PHE A 75 -7.36 8.20 3.97
C PHE A 75 -6.08 9.02 4.01
N ALA A 76 -5.12 8.67 3.14
CA ALA A 76 -3.90 9.46 2.99
C ALA A 76 -3.59 9.70 1.52
N VAL A 77 -3.09 10.90 1.22
CA VAL A 77 -2.57 11.26 -0.10
C VAL A 77 -1.08 11.52 0.07
N LEU A 78 -0.26 10.73 -0.61
CA LEU A 78 1.20 10.79 -0.53
C LEU A 78 1.78 11.08 -1.91
N GLY A 79 2.78 11.92 -1.99
CA GLY A 79 3.48 12.17 -3.25
C GLY A 79 4.39 13.39 -3.21
N ALA A 80 4.99 13.69 -4.37
CA ALA A 80 5.80 14.88 -4.55
C ALA A 80 4.97 16.15 -4.31
N ALA A 81 5.50 17.12 -3.55
CA ALA A 81 4.79 18.34 -3.20
C ALA A 81 4.22 19.05 -4.43
N ALA A 82 5.00 19.19 -5.50
CA ALA A 82 4.57 19.84 -6.74
C ALA A 82 3.33 19.16 -7.36
N VAL A 83 3.30 17.82 -7.39
CA VAL A 83 2.18 17.06 -7.96
C VAL A 83 0.92 17.20 -7.10
N LEU A 84 1.08 17.22 -5.76
CA LEU A 84 -0.03 17.44 -4.86
C LEU A 84 -0.61 18.84 -5.00
N ASP A 85 0.24 19.86 -5.09
CA ASP A 85 -0.20 21.26 -5.26
C ASP A 85 -0.91 21.49 -6.61
N GLU A 86 -0.39 20.89 -7.68
CA GLU A 86 -0.93 20.99 -9.03
C GLU A 86 -2.21 20.16 -9.28
N ALA A 87 -2.60 19.29 -8.33
CA ALA A 87 -3.82 18.45 -8.47
C ALA A 87 -5.12 19.27 -8.56
N GLY A 88 -5.09 20.54 -8.12
CA GLY A 88 -6.17 21.51 -8.25
C GLY A 88 -7.19 21.51 -7.12
N ASP A 89 -7.99 22.56 -7.08
CA ASP A 89 -8.93 22.85 -5.97
C ASP A 89 -9.98 21.76 -5.75
N ALA A 90 -10.43 21.11 -6.81
CA ALA A 90 -11.40 20.02 -6.71
C ALA A 90 -10.82 18.80 -5.98
N ALA A 91 -9.57 18.43 -6.27
CA ALA A 91 -8.87 17.35 -5.57
C ALA A 91 -8.67 17.69 -4.10
N HIS A 92 -8.16 18.88 -3.80
CA HIS A 92 -7.96 19.36 -2.42
C HIS A 92 -9.28 19.41 -1.65
N SER A 93 -10.38 19.78 -2.29
CA SER A 93 -11.70 19.79 -1.68
C SER A 93 -12.18 18.35 -1.35
N ALA A 94 -11.95 17.40 -2.26
CA ALA A 94 -12.26 15.99 -2.03
C ALA A 94 -11.45 15.43 -0.85
N TRP A 95 -10.15 15.73 -0.78
CA TRP A 95 -9.30 15.27 0.33
C TRP A 95 -9.76 15.83 1.67
N ARG A 96 -10.10 17.12 1.73
CA ARG A 96 -10.67 17.74 2.95
C ARG A 96 -12.01 17.11 3.35
N ALA A 97 -12.88 16.87 2.39
CA ALA A 97 -14.18 16.25 2.64
C ALA A 97 -14.07 14.82 3.20
N MET A 98 -13.03 14.09 2.78
CA MET A 98 -12.72 12.74 3.29
C MET A 98 -11.94 12.76 4.62
N GLY A 99 -11.53 13.92 5.12
CA GLY A 99 -10.61 14.01 6.26
C GLY A 99 -9.26 13.33 5.97
N ALA A 100 -8.82 13.36 4.71
CA ALA A 100 -7.58 12.72 4.33
C ALA A 100 -6.37 13.46 4.86
N VAL A 101 -5.35 12.72 5.30
CA VAL A 101 -4.04 13.25 5.65
C VAL A 101 -3.22 13.40 4.37
N VAL A 102 -2.72 14.61 4.11
CA VAL A 102 -1.87 14.90 2.96
C VAL A 102 -0.42 14.95 3.42
N LEU A 103 0.42 14.11 2.81
CA LEU A 103 1.84 13.98 3.10
C LEU A 103 2.65 14.32 1.84
N ALA A 104 3.06 15.58 1.74
CA ALA A 104 3.96 16.05 0.71
C ALA A 104 5.40 15.61 1.04
N ASP A 105 6.13 15.14 0.05
CA ASP A 105 7.52 14.68 0.17
C ASP A 105 7.71 13.75 1.38
N PRO A 106 6.99 12.62 1.43
CA PRO A 106 6.85 11.79 2.62
C PRO A 106 8.14 11.08 3.04
N GLY A 107 9.17 11.09 2.20
CA GLY A 107 10.49 10.56 2.48
C GLY A 107 10.93 9.45 1.52
N GLU A 108 12.25 9.17 1.56
CA GLU A 108 12.96 8.36 0.56
C GLU A 108 12.31 6.98 0.29
N ALA A 109 11.81 6.32 1.32
CA ALA A 109 11.21 4.99 1.15
C ALA A 109 9.91 5.02 0.33
N VAL A 110 9.09 6.07 0.49
CA VAL A 110 7.87 6.27 -0.32
C VAL A 110 8.25 6.73 -1.71
N ASP A 111 9.20 7.65 -1.83
CA ASP A 111 9.66 8.17 -3.11
C ASP A 111 10.30 7.08 -3.97
N LEU A 112 11.08 6.17 -3.37
CA LEU A 112 11.65 5.02 -4.08
C LEU A 112 10.54 4.09 -4.58
N TRP A 113 9.56 3.76 -3.71
CA TRP A 113 8.43 2.91 -4.07
C TRP A 113 7.63 3.47 -5.26
N LEU A 114 7.41 4.79 -5.28
CA LEU A 114 6.74 5.50 -6.38
C LEU A 114 7.60 5.48 -7.66
N ARG A 115 8.86 5.89 -7.57
CA ARG A 115 9.77 5.97 -8.71
C ARG A 115 9.99 4.63 -9.42
N GLU A 116 10.15 3.54 -8.68
CA GLU A 116 10.30 2.18 -9.23
C GLU A 116 9.11 1.76 -10.11
N ARG A 117 7.95 2.43 -9.92
CA ARG A 117 6.70 2.18 -10.63
C ARG A 117 6.35 3.27 -11.66
N GLY A 118 7.21 4.26 -11.82
CA GLY A 118 6.95 5.41 -12.71
C GLY A 118 5.82 6.31 -12.20
N LEU A 119 5.60 6.35 -10.89
CA LEU A 119 4.51 7.08 -10.22
C LEU A 119 5.04 8.28 -9.45
N GLN A 120 4.18 9.27 -9.20
CA GLN A 120 4.52 10.46 -8.41
C GLN A 120 3.59 10.68 -7.21
N ALA A 121 2.42 10.05 -7.20
CA ALA A 121 1.50 10.13 -6.06
C ALA A 121 0.66 8.86 -5.92
N LEU A 122 0.12 8.67 -4.72
CA LEU A 122 -0.84 7.62 -4.43
C LEU A 122 -1.88 8.09 -3.39
N ILE A 123 -3.03 7.43 -3.39
CA ILE A 123 -4.05 7.56 -2.36
C ILE A 123 -4.16 6.23 -1.63
N LEU A 124 -4.06 6.28 -0.30
CA LEU A 124 -4.25 5.13 0.58
C LEU A 124 -5.61 5.18 1.26
N ARG A 125 -6.19 4.02 1.42
CA ARG A 125 -7.37 3.79 2.25
C ARG A 125 -6.98 3.73 3.74
N PRO A 126 -7.96 3.88 4.66
CA PRO A 126 -7.71 3.73 6.11
C PRO A 126 -7.11 2.37 6.50
N ASP A 127 -7.43 1.30 5.74
CA ASP A 127 -6.92 -0.06 5.94
C ASP A 127 -5.55 -0.32 5.28
N ARG A 128 -4.87 0.74 4.84
CA ARG A 128 -3.54 0.70 4.19
C ARG A 128 -3.49 0.02 2.82
N HIS A 129 -4.61 -0.30 2.23
CA HIS A 129 -4.59 -0.71 0.83
C HIS A 129 -4.52 0.52 -0.07
N VAL A 130 -3.82 0.39 -1.17
CA VAL A 130 -3.74 1.42 -2.20
C VAL A 130 -5.13 1.59 -2.83
N PHE A 131 -5.69 2.79 -2.72
CA PHE A 131 -6.92 3.15 -3.42
C PHE A 131 -6.65 3.34 -4.91
N GLY A 132 -5.57 4.02 -5.23
CA GLY A 132 -5.10 4.26 -6.58
C GLY A 132 -3.80 5.05 -6.60
N VAL A 133 -3.22 5.15 -7.77
CA VAL A 133 -1.92 5.79 -8.01
C VAL A 133 -2.03 6.78 -9.16
N ALA A 134 -1.07 7.70 -9.25
CA ALA A 134 -1.00 8.71 -10.29
C ALA A 134 0.45 8.96 -10.72
N ALA A 135 0.68 9.08 -12.02
CA ALA A 135 1.98 9.43 -12.57
C ALA A 135 2.18 10.95 -12.66
N ASP A 136 1.09 11.73 -12.58
CA ASP A 136 1.12 13.20 -12.66
C ASP A 136 -0.08 13.84 -11.94
N ALA A 137 -0.13 15.17 -11.90
CA ALA A 137 -1.19 15.93 -11.27
C ALA A 137 -2.57 15.76 -11.93
N PRO A 138 -2.72 15.73 -13.27
CA PRO A 138 -3.98 15.41 -13.94
C PRO A 138 -4.55 14.05 -13.53
N GLU A 139 -3.72 13.00 -13.49
CA GLU A 139 -4.14 11.67 -13.03
C GLU A 139 -4.55 11.69 -11.56
N LEU A 140 -3.80 12.39 -10.71
CA LEU A 140 -4.14 12.55 -9.30
C LEU A 140 -5.47 13.27 -9.11
N SER A 141 -5.74 14.31 -9.91
CA SER A 141 -7.02 15.03 -9.92
C SER A 141 -8.18 14.10 -10.29
N ALA A 142 -8.02 13.33 -11.37
CA ALA A 142 -9.02 12.35 -11.82
C ALA A 142 -9.24 11.24 -10.79
N LEU A 143 -8.19 10.75 -10.15
CA LEU A 143 -8.25 9.77 -9.08
C LEU A 143 -9.01 10.32 -7.87
N SER A 144 -8.73 11.58 -7.50
CA SER A 144 -9.36 12.25 -6.36
C SER A 144 -10.87 12.46 -6.54
N ALA A 145 -11.32 12.68 -7.76
CA ALA A 145 -12.74 12.79 -8.09
C ALA A 145 -13.53 11.50 -7.76
N ARG A 146 -12.85 10.34 -7.77
CA ARG A 146 -13.45 9.03 -7.42
C ARG A 146 -13.68 8.84 -5.91
N LEU A 147 -13.14 9.71 -5.06
CA LEU A 147 -13.37 9.68 -3.62
C LEU A 147 -14.77 10.21 -3.26
N GLY A 148 -15.32 11.15 -4.04
CA GLY A 148 -16.58 11.80 -3.76
C GLY A 148 -17.75 10.85 -3.44
N PRO A 149 -18.00 9.79 -4.25
CA PRO A 149 -19.05 8.82 -3.98
C PRO A 149 -18.88 8.06 -2.66
N LEU A 150 -17.64 7.90 -2.17
CA LEU A 150 -17.36 7.17 -0.91
C LEU A 150 -17.74 7.98 0.33
N CYS A 151 -17.73 9.33 0.23
CA CYS A 151 -18.15 10.20 1.33
C CYS A 151 -19.64 10.05 1.69
N HIS A 152 -20.47 9.61 0.76
CA HIS A 152 -21.92 9.52 0.94
C HIS A 152 -22.39 8.14 1.42
N ALA A 153 -21.48 7.15 1.48
CA ALA A 153 -21.80 5.77 1.87
C ALA A 153 -21.71 5.54 3.40
N VAL A 154 -21.34 6.55 4.18
CA VAL A 154 -21.07 6.44 5.63
C VAL A 154 -22.07 7.23 6.47
N THR A 155 -23.19 7.67 5.90
CA THR A 155 -24.29 8.31 6.66
C THR A 155 -25.44 7.35 6.92
#